data_4b417a5ecbe44cf8b9dda1c7c7720751
#
_entry.id   4b417a5ecbe44cf8b9dda1c7c7720751
#
_cell.length_a   1.000
_cell.length_b   1.000
_cell.length_c   1.000
_cell.angle_alpha   90.00
_cell.angle_beta   90.00
_cell.angle_gamma   90.00
#
_symmetry.space_group_name_H-M   'P 1'
#
loop_
_entity.id
_entity.type
_entity.pdbx_description
1 polymer ?
#
loop_
_entity_poly.entity_id
_entity_poly.type
_entity_poly.pdbx_seq_one_letter_code
_entity_poly.pdbx_strand_id
1 'polypeptide(L)'
;MTSISLLYTRFTNMCALCRSRYEKVMSGKDLIESNLHQHLAEHLNSEVVLRTITDIGYAMEWIRSTYLYVRALQNPGHYGIPSNLNRKGIEGKLQEMCQRELNALASAKLLTIDYRMDVHPTKDGALMARFYLNLGTMKAFHKV
;
A
#
# COMPACT_ATOMS: atom_id res chain seq x y z
N MET A 1 -26.40 -0.03 24.05
CA MET A 1 -26.28 -1.52 23.99
C MET A 1 -26.80 -2.04 22.64
N THR A 2 -26.37 -1.59 21.47
CA THR A 2 -27.11 -2.01 20.25
C THR A 2 -26.27 -2.20 19.00
N SER A 3 -25.05 -1.66 18.90
CA SER A 3 -24.26 -1.84 17.67
C SER A 3 -23.45 -3.15 17.63
N ILE A 4 -22.96 -3.63 18.75
CA ILE A 4 -22.17 -4.87 18.86
C ILE A 4 -23.08 -6.11 18.70
N SER A 5 -24.31 -6.06 19.23
CA SER A 5 -25.30 -7.14 19.12
C SER A 5 -25.77 -7.37 17.67
N LEU A 6 -25.94 -6.32 16.89
CA LEU A 6 -26.35 -6.42 15.47
C LEU A 6 -25.23 -6.96 14.57
N LEU A 7 -23.99 -6.66 14.86
CA LEU A 7 -22.83 -7.28 14.21
C LEU A 7 -22.74 -8.78 14.53
N TYR A 8 -23.00 -9.16 15.78
CA TYR A 8 -22.99 -10.55 16.21
C TYR A 8 -24.03 -11.41 15.45
N THR A 9 -25.21 -10.87 15.19
CA THR A 9 -26.31 -11.61 14.53
C THR A 9 -26.06 -11.85 13.05
N ARG A 10 -25.29 -11.00 12.36
CA ARG A 10 -24.93 -11.20 10.95
C ARG A 10 -23.78 -12.21 10.74
N PHE A 11 -23.00 -12.51 11.77
CA PHE A 11 -21.89 -13.47 11.71
C PHE A 11 -22.30 -14.91 12.06
N THR A 12 -23.57 -15.17 12.43
CA THR A 12 -24.03 -16.50 12.83
C THR A 12 -24.07 -17.53 11.70
N ASN A 13 -23.99 -17.10 10.45
CA ASN A 13 -23.94 -18.01 9.28
C ASN A 13 -22.53 -18.29 8.77
N MET A 14 -21.46 -17.79 9.44
CA MET A 14 -20.09 -18.12 9.10
C MET A 14 -19.64 -19.46 9.70
N CYS A 15 -18.83 -20.22 8.94
CA CYS A 15 -18.28 -21.47 9.44
C CYS A 15 -17.49 -21.24 10.75
N ALA A 16 -17.48 -22.22 11.65
CA ALA A 16 -16.88 -22.11 12.98
C ALA A 16 -15.39 -21.67 12.97
N LEU A 17 -14.65 -22.08 11.95
CA LEU A 17 -13.25 -21.67 11.75
C LEU A 17 -13.10 -20.16 11.46
N CYS A 18 -13.98 -19.64 10.60
CA CYS A 18 -14.00 -18.20 10.30
C CYS A 18 -14.38 -17.38 11.53
N ARG A 19 -15.39 -17.85 12.31
CA ARG A 19 -15.83 -17.19 13.53
C ARG A 19 -14.70 -17.07 14.56
N SER A 20 -13.99 -18.16 14.85
CA SER A 20 -12.87 -18.16 15.81
C SER A 20 -11.76 -17.18 15.38
N ARG A 21 -11.44 -17.10 14.08
CA ARG A 21 -10.47 -16.15 13.54
C ARG A 21 -10.92 -14.70 13.75
N TYR A 22 -12.16 -14.38 13.40
CA TYR A 22 -12.68 -13.01 13.58
C TYR A 22 -12.79 -12.61 15.05
N GLU A 23 -13.16 -13.52 15.94
CA GLU A 23 -13.16 -13.26 17.39
C GLU A 23 -11.76 -12.93 17.91
N LYS A 24 -10.71 -13.60 17.43
CA LYS A 24 -9.32 -13.31 17.77
C LYS A 24 -8.87 -11.94 17.25
N VAL A 25 -9.21 -11.61 15.99
CA VAL A 25 -8.91 -10.31 15.40
C VAL A 25 -9.64 -9.19 16.15
N MET A 26 -10.93 -9.34 16.43
CA MET A 26 -11.75 -8.35 17.17
C MET A 26 -11.30 -8.16 18.61
N SER A 27 -10.77 -9.20 19.24
CA SER A 27 -10.22 -9.14 20.60
C SER A 27 -8.77 -8.63 20.64
N GLY A 28 -8.16 -8.29 19.49
CA GLY A 28 -6.78 -7.83 19.39
C GLY A 28 -5.73 -8.93 19.68
N LYS A 29 -6.16 -10.21 19.72
CA LYS A 29 -5.23 -11.34 19.93
C LYS A 29 -4.43 -11.68 18.69
N ASP A 30 -5.05 -11.52 17.50
CA ASP A 30 -4.36 -11.67 16.23
C ASP A 30 -4.10 -10.29 15.62
N LEU A 31 -2.84 -9.98 15.39
CA LEU A 31 -2.43 -8.74 14.75
C LEU A 31 -2.58 -8.87 13.24
N ILE A 32 -3.28 -7.91 12.64
CA ILE A 32 -3.41 -7.83 11.18
C ILE A 32 -2.18 -7.12 10.63
N GLU A 33 -1.57 -7.69 9.58
CA GLU A 33 -0.51 -7.03 8.84
C GLU A 33 -1.06 -6.26 7.64
N SER A 34 -0.35 -5.24 7.20
CA SER A 34 -0.72 -4.47 6.02
C SER A 34 -0.29 -5.18 4.74
N ASN A 35 -1.20 -5.34 3.79
CA ASN A 35 -0.88 -5.85 2.45
C ASN A 35 -0.51 -4.75 1.45
N LEU A 36 -0.50 -3.49 1.88
CA LEU A 36 -0.22 -2.35 1.00
C LEU A 36 1.12 -2.48 0.26
N HIS A 37 2.14 -3.06 0.92
CA HIS A 37 3.47 -3.25 0.33
C HIS A 37 3.47 -4.12 -0.93
N GLN A 38 2.49 -5.02 -1.08
CA GLN A 38 2.37 -5.90 -2.25
C GLN A 38 1.75 -5.20 -3.46
N HIS A 39 1.00 -4.13 -3.22
CA HIS A 39 0.27 -3.35 -4.22
C HIS A 39 0.68 -1.86 -4.21
N LEU A 40 1.89 -1.59 -3.72
CA LEU A 40 2.34 -0.23 -3.49
C LEU A 40 2.42 0.58 -4.79
N ALA A 41 2.83 -0.05 -5.90
CA ALA A 41 2.90 0.59 -7.20
C ALA A 41 1.53 1.13 -7.66
N GLU A 42 0.49 0.30 -7.57
CA GLU A 42 -0.88 0.68 -7.97
C GLU A 42 -1.41 1.84 -7.14
N HIS A 43 -1.19 1.78 -5.83
CA HIS A 43 -1.62 2.85 -4.92
C HIS A 43 -0.83 4.15 -5.14
N LEU A 44 0.50 4.08 -5.30
CA LEU A 44 1.31 5.25 -5.61
C LEU A 44 0.89 5.89 -6.94
N ASN A 45 0.63 5.08 -7.98
CA ASN A 45 0.13 5.61 -9.25
C ASN A 45 -1.20 6.35 -9.07
N SER A 46 -2.13 5.78 -8.29
CA SER A 46 -3.43 6.41 -8.02
C SER A 46 -3.27 7.74 -7.29
N GLU A 47 -2.40 7.81 -6.28
CA GLU A 47 -2.13 9.03 -5.51
C GLU A 47 -1.43 10.11 -6.37
N VAL A 48 -0.56 9.71 -7.30
CA VAL A 48 0.03 10.64 -8.28
C VAL A 48 -1.03 11.19 -9.24
N VAL A 49 -1.95 10.35 -9.71
CA VAL A 49 -3.08 10.77 -10.57
C VAL A 49 -3.99 11.73 -9.82
N LEU A 50 -4.26 11.49 -8.55
CA LEU A 50 -5.06 12.36 -7.67
C LEU A 50 -4.31 13.65 -7.24
N ARG A 51 -3.02 13.79 -7.60
CA ARG A 51 -2.17 14.92 -7.20
C ARG A 51 -1.93 15.02 -5.69
N THR A 52 -2.15 13.96 -4.94
CA THR A 52 -1.77 13.86 -3.52
C THR A 52 -0.26 13.71 -3.38
N ILE A 53 0.36 12.97 -4.30
CA ILE A 53 1.82 12.81 -4.41
C ILE A 53 2.27 13.60 -5.64
N THR A 54 3.07 14.63 -5.42
CA THR A 54 3.66 15.49 -6.46
C THR A 54 5.15 15.32 -6.58
N ASP A 55 5.81 14.83 -5.53
CA ASP A 55 7.24 14.52 -5.50
C ASP A 55 7.52 13.33 -4.56
N ILE A 56 8.79 12.90 -4.51
CA ILE A 56 9.21 11.74 -3.68
C ILE A 56 9.08 12.04 -2.18
N GLY A 57 9.21 13.29 -1.75
CA GLY A 57 9.04 13.69 -0.34
C GLY A 57 7.61 13.47 0.11
N TYR A 58 6.64 13.93 -0.67
CA TYR A 58 5.20 13.69 -0.40
C TYR A 58 4.83 12.22 -0.45
N ALA A 59 5.47 11.41 -1.28
CA ALA A 59 5.27 9.96 -1.27
C ALA A 59 5.62 9.35 0.11
N MET A 60 6.69 9.85 0.74
CA MET A 60 7.07 9.38 2.07
C MET A 60 6.12 9.88 3.17
N GLU A 61 5.63 11.12 3.06
CA GLU A 61 4.60 11.63 3.97
C GLU A 61 3.30 10.84 3.87
N TRP A 62 2.90 10.50 2.65
CA TRP A 62 1.75 9.65 2.42
C TRP A 62 1.91 8.27 3.06
N ILE A 63 3.08 7.60 2.91
CA ILE A 63 3.33 6.31 3.58
C ILE A 63 3.21 6.44 5.10
N ARG A 64 3.71 7.52 5.70
CA ARG A 64 3.61 7.74 7.15
C ARG A 64 2.17 7.81 7.65
N SER A 65 1.22 8.19 6.80
CA SER A 65 -0.21 8.21 7.12
C SER A 65 -0.89 6.84 6.99
N THR A 66 -0.20 5.83 6.44
CA THR A 66 -0.77 4.50 6.18
C THR A 66 -0.58 3.53 7.34
N TYR A 67 -1.43 2.49 7.36
CA TYR A 67 -1.28 1.39 8.30
C TYR A 67 0.02 0.60 8.09
N LEU A 68 0.54 0.57 6.85
CA LEU A 68 1.84 -0.04 6.53
C LEU A 68 2.96 0.53 7.41
N TYR A 69 3.01 1.85 7.57
CA TYR A 69 4.03 2.51 8.38
C TYR A 69 4.00 2.07 9.84
N VAL A 70 2.79 2.04 10.44
CA VAL A 70 2.60 1.61 11.83
C VAL A 70 3.06 0.16 12.01
N ARG A 71 2.68 -0.73 11.07
CA ARG A 71 3.06 -2.14 11.15
C ARG A 71 4.54 -2.38 10.86
N ALA A 72 5.12 -1.65 9.92
CA ALA A 72 6.56 -1.73 9.63
C ALA A 72 7.44 -1.35 10.84
N LEU A 73 6.99 -0.39 11.66
CA LEU A 73 7.68 -0.05 12.91
C LEU A 73 7.56 -1.13 13.99
N GLN A 74 6.45 -1.87 14.02
CA GLN A 74 6.19 -2.91 15.03
C GLN A 74 6.72 -4.29 14.62
N ASN A 75 6.62 -4.63 13.35
CA ASN A 75 7.02 -5.93 12.80
C ASN A 75 7.77 -5.76 11.47
N PRO A 76 8.97 -5.15 11.47
CA PRO A 76 9.72 -4.87 10.25
C PRO A 76 10.06 -6.13 9.44
N GLY A 77 10.31 -7.26 10.12
CA GLY A 77 10.66 -8.53 9.47
C GLY A 77 9.62 -9.03 8.48
N HIS A 78 8.33 -8.78 8.74
CA HIS A 78 7.23 -9.13 7.84
C HIS A 78 7.33 -8.42 6.47
N TYR A 79 7.91 -7.23 6.47
CA TYR A 79 8.07 -6.36 5.27
C TYR A 79 9.45 -6.48 4.64
N GLY A 80 10.25 -7.48 5.02
CA GLY A 80 11.61 -7.66 4.51
C GLY A 80 12.59 -6.60 5.00
N ILE A 81 12.26 -5.89 6.08
CA ILE A 81 13.11 -4.88 6.72
C ILE A 81 13.86 -5.54 7.89
N PRO A 82 15.20 -5.39 7.99
CA PRO A 82 15.94 -5.94 9.11
C PRO A 82 15.44 -5.43 10.46
N SER A 83 15.18 -6.37 11.40
CA SER A 83 14.59 -6.04 12.70
C SER A 83 15.54 -5.31 13.67
N ASN A 84 16.82 -5.24 13.34
CA ASN A 84 17.83 -4.52 14.12
C ASN A 84 17.94 -3.03 13.80
N LEU A 85 17.14 -2.53 12.86
CA LEU A 85 17.16 -1.11 12.48
C LEU A 85 16.38 -0.27 13.48
N ASN A 86 16.90 0.93 13.74
CA ASN A 86 16.17 1.96 14.45
C ASN A 86 15.06 2.57 13.55
N ARG A 87 14.19 3.40 14.14
CA ARG A 87 13.09 4.06 13.43
C ARG A 87 13.54 4.75 12.14
N LYS A 88 14.64 5.50 12.17
CA LYS A 88 15.18 6.19 10.98
C LYS A 88 15.62 5.22 9.91
N GLY A 89 16.21 4.08 10.29
CA GLY A 89 16.60 3.03 9.35
C GLY A 89 15.40 2.36 8.69
N ILE A 90 14.31 2.13 9.44
CA ILE A 90 13.05 1.58 8.90
C ILE A 90 12.43 2.59 7.93
N GLU A 91 12.40 3.88 8.29
CA GLU A 91 11.93 4.95 7.39
C GLU A 91 12.75 5.03 6.09
N GLY A 92 14.07 4.89 6.19
CA GLY A 92 14.94 4.81 5.01
C GLY A 92 14.60 3.62 4.10
N LYS A 93 14.29 2.45 4.67
CA LYS A 93 13.87 1.27 3.90
C LYS A 93 12.50 1.44 3.25
N LEU A 94 11.56 2.07 3.93
CA LEU A 94 10.26 2.41 3.33
C LEU A 94 10.43 3.43 2.20
N GLN A 95 11.34 4.38 2.33
CA GLN A 95 11.66 5.35 1.27
C GLN A 95 12.29 4.66 0.05
N GLU A 96 13.25 3.74 0.26
CA GLU A 96 13.82 2.93 -0.81
C GLU A 96 12.75 2.11 -1.54
N MET A 97 11.79 1.54 -0.79
CA MET A 97 10.66 0.80 -1.34
C MET A 97 9.78 1.69 -2.21
N CYS A 98 9.39 2.88 -1.73
CA CYS A 98 8.64 3.86 -2.51
C CYS A 98 9.37 4.25 -3.80
N GLN A 99 10.63 4.60 -3.69
CA GLN A 99 11.42 5.04 -4.83
C GLN A 99 11.57 3.95 -5.87
N ARG A 100 11.75 2.70 -5.45
CA ARG A 100 11.78 1.54 -6.36
C ARG A 100 10.47 1.41 -7.13
N GLU A 101 9.33 1.50 -6.46
CA GLU A 101 8.02 1.37 -7.11
C GLU A 101 7.72 2.57 -8.04
N LEU A 102 8.07 3.80 -7.64
CA LEU A 102 7.94 4.98 -8.52
C LEU A 102 8.82 4.84 -9.77
N ASN A 103 10.06 4.36 -9.63
CA ASN A 103 10.94 4.09 -10.76
C ASN A 103 10.40 2.97 -11.66
N ALA A 104 9.79 1.93 -11.09
CA ALA A 104 9.14 0.86 -11.85
C ALA A 104 7.94 1.37 -12.66
N LEU A 105 7.15 2.28 -12.11
CA LEU A 105 6.04 2.96 -12.80
C LEU A 105 6.56 3.89 -13.92
N ALA A 106 7.64 4.64 -13.66
CA ALA A 106 8.28 5.50 -14.66
C ALA A 106 8.84 4.67 -15.83
N SER A 107 9.51 3.55 -15.54
CA SER A 107 10.02 2.61 -16.55
C SER A 107 8.91 1.99 -17.38
N ALA A 108 7.73 1.80 -16.79
CA ALA A 108 6.52 1.35 -17.49
C ALA A 108 5.75 2.49 -18.19
N LYS A 109 6.28 3.71 -18.23
CA LYS A 109 5.69 4.91 -18.84
C LYS A 109 4.33 5.31 -18.25
N LEU A 110 4.02 4.86 -17.03
CA LEU A 110 2.76 5.19 -16.34
C LEU A 110 2.83 6.53 -15.62
N LEU A 111 4.05 6.97 -15.28
CA LEU A 111 4.32 8.32 -14.78
C LEU A 111 5.65 8.83 -15.35
N THR A 112 5.89 10.13 -15.20
CA THR A 112 7.18 10.77 -15.52
C THR A 112 7.74 11.41 -14.28
N ILE A 113 9.07 11.30 -14.10
CA ILE A 113 9.81 11.96 -13.02
C ILE A 113 10.73 12.95 -13.70
N ASP A 114 10.65 14.21 -13.32
CA ASP A 114 11.50 15.25 -13.88
C ASP A 114 12.83 15.39 -13.11
N TYR A 115 13.69 16.29 -13.56
CA TYR A 115 15.01 16.56 -12.94
C TYR A 115 14.91 17.18 -11.53
N ARG A 116 13.74 17.72 -11.17
CA ARG A 116 13.43 18.25 -9.81
C ARG A 116 12.84 17.21 -8.91
N MET A 117 12.74 15.96 -9.38
CA MET A 117 12.10 14.84 -8.69
C MET A 117 10.58 15.02 -8.54
N ASP A 118 9.97 15.93 -9.31
CA ASP A 118 8.50 16.04 -9.40
C ASP A 118 7.93 14.88 -10.21
N VAL A 119 6.81 14.38 -9.77
CA VAL A 119 6.15 13.19 -10.33
C VAL A 119 4.85 13.59 -11.02
N HIS A 120 4.73 13.24 -12.29
CA HIS A 120 3.56 13.57 -13.09
C HIS A 120 2.92 12.30 -13.69
N PRO A 121 1.57 12.18 -13.67
CA PRO A 121 0.89 11.04 -14.27
C PRO A 121 0.90 11.17 -15.79
N THR A 122 1.04 10.04 -16.49
CA THR A 122 0.80 9.94 -17.92
C THR A 122 -0.68 9.59 -18.21
N LYS A 123 -1.07 9.59 -19.48
CA LYS A 123 -2.40 9.12 -19.88
C LYS A 123 -2.62 7.66 -19.48
N ASP A 124 -1.60 6.81 -19.65
CA ASP A 124 -1.66 5.39 -19.32
C ASP A 124 -1.73 5.16 -17.81
N GLY A 125 -0.99 5.97 -17.02
CA GLY A 125 -1.11 5.97 -15.58
C GLY A 125 -2.51 6.37 -15.09
N ALA A 126 -3.10 7.37 -15.73
CA ALA A 126 -4.49 7.78 -15.43
C ALA A 126 -5.50 6.68 -15.79
N LEU A 127 -5.31 5.98 -16.92
CA LEU A 127 -6.14 4.82 -17.28
C LEU A 127 -6.00 3.67 -16.28
N MET A 128 -4.76 3.36 -15.88
CA MET A 128 -4.48 2.34 -14.86
C MET A 128 -5.25 2.62 -13.57
N ALA A 129 -5.18 3.84 -13.05
CA ALA A 129 -5.87 4.25 -11.83
C ALA A 129 -7.41 4.21 -12.00
N ARG A 130 -7.91 4.71 -13.13
CA ARG A 130 -9.36 4.80 -13.41
C ARG A 130 -10.04 3.43 -13.50
N PHE A 131 -9.34 2.44 -14.06
CA PHE A 131 -9.88 1.09 -14.29
C PHE A 131 -9.36 0.05 -13.29
N TYR A 132 -8.64 0.48 -12.24
CA TYR A 132 -8.09 -0.40 -11.20
C TYR A 132 -7.23 -1.54 -11.77
N LEU A 133 -6.45 -1.25 -12.82
CA LEU A 133 -5.57 -2.22 -13.44
C LEU A 133 -4.30 -2.39 -12.61
N ASN A 134 -3.75 -3.61 -12.59
CA ASN A 134 -2.47 -3.84 -11.96
C ASN A 134 -1.29 -3.53 -12.91
N LEU A 135 -0.11 -3.29 -12.34
CA LEU A 135 1.10 -2.96 -13.10
C LEU A 135 1.47 -4.05 -14.11
N GLY A 136 1.25 -5.34 -13.77
CA GLY A 136 1.52 -6.45 -14.68
C GLY A 136 0.65 -6.41 -15.94
N THR A 137 -0.63 -6.10 -15.80
CA THR A 137 -1.58 -5.93 -16.92
C THR A 137 -1.15 -4.78 -17.83
N MET A 138 -0.79 -3.62 -17.25
CA MET A 138 -0.31 -2.47 -18.03
C MET A 138 0.96 -2.79 -18.81
N LYS A 139 1.92 -3.47 -18.18
CA LYS A 139 3.13 -3.96 -18.86
C LYS A 139 2.83 -4.94 -20.00
N ALA A 140 1.79 -5.77 -19.85
CA ALA A 140 1.38 -6.69 -20.93
C ALA A 140 0.80 -5.91 -22.12
N PHE A 141 -0.02 -4.89 -21.89
CA PHE A 141 -0.55 -4.04 -22.97
C PHE A 141 0.55 -3.29 -23.74
N HIS A 142 1.63 -2.85 -23.08
CA HIS A 142 2.73 -2.17 -23.75
C HIS A 142 3.67 -3.11 -24.55
N LYS A 143 3.49 -4.43 -24.44
CA LYS A 143 4.28 -5.40 -25.21
C LYS A 143 3.63 -5.78 -26.54
N VAL A 144 2.39 -5.40 -26.76
CA VAL A 144 1.63 -5.62 -27.99
C VAL A 144 1.82 -4.41 -28.92
#